data_8ca1a5483ab360775609544c618f2722
#
_entry.id   8ca1a5483ab360775609544c618f2722
#
_cell.length_a   1.000
_cell.length_b   1.000
_cell.length_c   1.000
_cell.angle_alpha   90.00
_cell.angle_beta   90.00
_cell.angle_gamma   90.00
#
_symmetry.space_group_name_H-M   'P 1'
#
loop_
_entity.id
_entity.type
_entity.pdbx_description
1 polymer ?
#
loop_
_entity_poly.entity_id
_entity_poly.type
_entity_poly.pdbx_seq_one_letter_code
_entity_poly.pdbx_strand_id
1 'polypeptide(L)'
;MVCDGMGGAKAGNIASRLAVESFLTVLQQQAPQDWGQNPHELLTRCVEGANQAVFQRSIHDPDCTGMGTTMVAALVLEEKAYVLNVGDSRAYLIRESEGIQRITRDHSVVEALVSRGELSQEAARFHPQKNLITRALGAEARVKCDLYDLTLLPGDFLLLCSDGLSNQMDDQEISYEVLHGGPTETCCERLLQLAMSRGAPDNVTVVLLQK
;
A
#
# COMPACT_ATOMS: atom_id res chain seq x y z
N MET A 1 -3.40 7.09 0.93
CA MET A 1 -2.21 6.24 1.10
C MET A 1 -2.36 5.32 2.30
N VAL A 2 -1.67 4.19 2.27
CA VAL A 2 -1.54 3.25 3.39
C VAL A 2 -0.06 2.99 3.62
N CYS A 3 0.36 2.98 4.88
CA CYS A 3 1.72 2.67 5.32
C CYS A 3 1.64 1.66 6.46
N ASP A 4 2.32 0.53 6.30
CA ASP A 4 2.39 -0.52 7.32
C ASP A 4 3.79 -0.53 7.92
N GLY A 5 3.85 -0.27 9.22
CA GLY A 5 5.11 -0.03 9.93
C GLY A 5 5.72 -1.29 10.53
N MET A 6 7.00 -1.52 10.30
CA MET A 6 7.78 -2.65 10.81
C MET A 6 8.92 -2.20 11.75
N GLY A 7 9.46 -3.13 12.52
CA GLY A 7 10.50 -2.87 13.52
C GLY A 7 9.97 -2.96 14.96
N GLY A 8 8.90 -3.71 15.18
CA GLY A 8 8.16 -3.83 16.44
C GLY A 8 7.13 -2.71 16.61
N ALA A 9 6.17 -2.92 17.49
CA ALA A 9 4.96 -2.09 17.59
C ALA A 9 5.25 -0.58 17.77
N LYS A 10 6.24 -0.21 18.59
CA LYS A 10 6.57 1.21 18.83
C LYS A 10 7.30 1.83 17.62
N ALA A 11 8.32 1.17 17.11
CA ALA A 11 9.15 1.69 16.04
C ALA A 11 8.41 1.68 14.70
N GLY A 12 7.60 0.67 14.41
CA GLY A 12 6.72 0.60 13.24
C GLY A 12 5.71 1.75 13.20
N ASN A 13 5.06 2.05 14.31
CA ASN A 13 4.14 3.20 14.43
C ASN A 13 4.82 4.54 14.12
N ILE A 14 6.07 4.71 14.60
CA ILE A 14 6.85 5.93 14.31
C ILE A 14 7.19 5.98 12.82
N ALA A 15 7.62 4.86 12.24
CA ALA A 15 8.02 4.79 10.84
C ALA A 15 6.86 5.11 9.89
N SER A 16 5.70 4.45 10.06
CA SER A 16 4.53 4.67 9.19
C SER A 16 4.00 6.10 9.30
N ARG A 17 3.89 6.64 10.52
CA ARG A 17 3.46 8.02 10.74
C ARG A 17 4.43 9.03 10.10
N LEU A 18 5.74 8.89 10.36
CA LEU A 18 6.76 9.78 9.83
C LEU A 18 6.80 9.76 8.30
N ALA A 19 6.59 8.58 7.68
CA ALA A 19 6.51 8.43 6.24
C ALA A 19 5.33 9.22 5.66
N VAL A 20 4.13 9.10 6.25
CA VAL A 20 2.95 9.85 5.82
C VAL A 20 3.16 11.35 5.95
N GLU A 21 3.62 11.83 7.13
CA GLU A 21 3.83 13.26 7.40
C GLU A 21 4.86 13.87 6.43
N SER A 22 5.97 13.15 6.20
CA SER A 22 7.04 13.62 5.30
C SER A 22 6.60 13.63 3.84
N PHE A 23 5.89 12.59 3.40
CA PHE A 23 5.32 12.53 2.05
C PHE A 23 4.40 13.72 1.78
N LEU A 24 3.46 13.98 2.69
CA LEU A 24 2.52 15.09 2.57
C LEU A 24 3.23 16.45 2.61
N THR A 25 4.27 16.60 3.42
CA THR A 25 5.07 17.82 3.49
C THR A 25 5.73 18.13 2.14
N VAL A 26 6.31 17.13 1.47
CA VAL A 26 6.91 17.30 0.14
C VAL A 26 5.84 17.59 -0.92
N LEU A 27 4.72 16.88 -0.88
CA LEU A 27 3.60 17.08 -1.80
C LEU A 27 3.05 18.52 -1.74
N GLN A 28 2.90 19.05 -0.53
CA GLN A 28 2.38 20.40 -0.29
C GLN A 28 3.34 21.55 -0.72
N GLN A 29 4.61 21.24 -0.98
CA GLN A 29 5.56 22.22 -1.55
C GLN A 29 5.23 22.59 -3.00
N GLN A 30 4.47 21.77 -3.70
CA GLN A 30 4.00 22.02 -5.05
C GLN A 30 2.51 22.39 -5.02
N ALA A 31 2.16 23.43 -5.77
CA ALA A 31 0.76 23.87 -5.86
C ALA A 31 -0.11 22.77 -6.50
N PRO A 32 -1.34 22.52 -6.00
CA PRO A 32 -2.19 21.43 -6.50
C PRO A 32 -2.46 21.48 -8.01
N GLN A 33 -2.57 22.67 -8.61
CA GLN A 33 -2.75 22.85 -10.07
C GLN A 33 -1.58 22.31 -10.90
N ASP A 34 -0.40 22.15 -10.28
CA ASP A 34 0.81 21.68 -10.98
C ASP A 34 1.05 20.18 -10.82
N TRP A 35 0.28 19.49 -9.98
CA TRP A 35 0.48 18.05 -9.71
C TRP A 35 0.33 17.18 -10.98
N GLY A 36 -0.49 17.63 -11.93
CA GLY A 36 -0.71 16.93 -13.19
C GLY A 36 0.38 17.13 -14.25
N GLN A 37 1.34 18.05 -14.03
CA GLN A 37 2.39 18.34 -15.02
C GLN A 37 3.38 17.17 -15.13
N ASN A 38 3.83 16.62 -13.99
CA ASN A 38 4.71 15.46 -13.94
C ASN A 38 4.43 14.61 -12.69
N PRO A 39 3.30 13.87 -12.64
CA PRO A 39 2.86 13.16 -11.45
C PRO A 39 3.84 12.07 -11.00
N HIS A 40 4.55 11.41 -11.91
CA HIS A 40 5.55 10.39 -11.56
C HIS A 40 6.75 11.01 -10.83
N GLU A 41 7.28 12.12 -11.32
CA GLU A 41 8.39 12.82 -10.66
C GLU A 41 7.96 13.37 -9.29
N LEU A 42 6.75 13.92 -9.21
CA LEU A 42 6.19 14.41 -7.95
C LEU A 42 6.10 13.28 -6.91
N LEU A 43 5.48 12.16 -7.27
CA LEU A 43 5.36 10.99 -6.38
C LEU A 43 6.72 10.41 -6.00
N THR A 44 7.67 10.35 -6.94
CA THR A 44 9.04 9.90 -6.66
C THR A 44 9.72 10.80 -5.63
N ARG A 45 9.64 12.12 -5.79
CA ARG A 45 10.21 13.06 -4.81
C ARG A 45 9.55 12.95 -3.44
N CYS A 46 8.23 12.74 -3.40
CA CYS A 46 7.50 12.55 -2.14
C CYS A 46 7.97 11.29 -1.41
N VAL A 47 8.13 10.17 -2.12
CA VAL A 47 8.58 8.92 -1.51
C VAL A 47 10.05 8.97 -1.11
N GLU A 48 10.90 9.66 -1.87
CA GLU A 48 12.31 9.88 -1.49
C GLU A 48 12.43 10.70 -0.21
N GLY A 49 11.63 11.76 -0.08
CA GLY A 49 11.56 12.57 1.14
C GLY A 49 11.08 11.77 2.34
N ALA A 50 10.04 10.96 2.17
CA ALA A 50 9.54 10.05 3.20
C ALA A 50 10.60 9.02 3.60
N ASN A 51 11.26 8.37 2.62
CA ASN A 51 12.33 7.42 2.88
C ASN A 51 13.48 8.04 3.67
N GLN A 52 13.93 9.22 3.26
CA GLN A 52 15.03 9.90 3.94
C GLN A 52 14.68 10.24 5.39
N ALA A 53 13.46 10.70 5.67
CA ALA A 53 13.04 11.02 7.03
C ALA A 53 13.03 9.76 7.92
N VAL A 54 12.46 8.65 7.45
CA VAL A 54 12.42 7.38 8.19
C VAL A 54 13.85 6.83 8.38
N PHE A 55 14.67 6.80 7.33
CA PHE A 55 16.04 6.31 7.39
C PHE A 55 16.89 7.12 8.36
N GLN A 56 16.85 8.45 8.30
CA GLN A 56 17.59 9.31 9.22
C GLN A 56 17.19 9.07 10.68
N ARG A 57 15.88 8.91 10.95
CA ARG A 57 15.41 8.61 12.29
C ARG A 57 15.90 7.24 12.77
N SER A 58 15.91 6.22 11.89
CA SER A 58 16.34 4.85 12.24
C SER A 58 17.82 4.75 12.61
N ILE A 59 18.69 5.62 12.06
CA ILE A 59 20.12 5.60 12.35
C ILE A 59 20.55 6.52 13.49
N HIS A 60 19.75 7.56 13.81
CA HIS A 60 20.10 8.53 14.86
C HIS A 60 19.40 8.27 16.21
N ASP A 61 18.33 7.50 16.21
CA ASP A 61 17.57 7.18 17.41
C ASP A 61 17.66 5.69 17.71
N PRO A 62 18.36 5.28 18.81
CA PRO A 62 18.50 3.87 19.18
C PRO A 62 17.17 3.14 19.36
N ASP A 63 16.11 3.84 19.83
CA ASP A 63 14.77 3.27 20.01
C ASP A 63 14.06 3.00 18.66
N CYS A 64 14.57 3.54 17.57
CA CYS A 64 14.04 3.42 16.21
C CYS A 64 14.95 2.60 15.29
N THR A 65 16.01 1.97 15.83
CA THR A 65 16.96 1.20 15.01
C THR A 65 16.26 0.08 14.26
N GLY A 66 16.48 0.03 12.93
CA GLY A 66 15.89 -0.98 12.05
C GLY A 66 14.38 -0.79 11.78
N MET A 67 13.79 0.35 12.15
CA MET A 67 12.42 0.64 11.76
C MET A 67 12.31 0.87 10.25
N GLY A 68 11.15 0.55 9.72
CA GLY A 68 10.79 0.81 8.33
C GLY A 68 9.29 0.79 8.16
N THR A 69 8.83 1.03 6.94
CA THR A 69 7.41 0.95 6.61
C THR A 69 7.20 0.67 5.14
N THR A 70 6.10 0.00 4.81
CA THR A 70 5.59 -0.03 3.44
C THR A 70 4.99 1.32 3.08
N MET A 71 4.71 1.52 1.81
CA MET A 71 3.86 2.61 1.34
C MET A 71 3.16 2.21 0.04
N VAL A 72 1.84 2.26 0.03
CA VAL A 72 1.04 2.31 -1.17
C VAL A 72 0.23 3.60 -1.18
N ALA A 73 0.32 4.37 -2.24
CA ALA A 73 -0.37 5.66 -2.35
C ALA A 73 -0.93 5.86 -3.75
N ALA A 74 -2.01 6.63 -3.84
CA ALA A 74 -2.61 7.01 -5.11
C ALA A 74 -2.84 8.53 -5.15
N LEU A 75 -2.41 9.16 -6.24
CA LEU A 75 -2.75 10.52 -6.62
C LEU A 75 -3.82 10.45 -7.71
N VAL A 76 -5.03 10.90 -7.38
CA VAL A 76 -6.16 10.89 -8.32
C VAL A 76 -6.37 12.31 -8.84
N LEU A 77 -6.25 12.45 -10.16
CA LEU A 77 -6.43 13.71 -10.89
C LEU A 77 -7.46 13.47 -11.99
N GLU A 78 -8.66 14.02 -11.81
CA GLU A 78 -9.78 13.81 -12.72
C GLU A 78 -10.09 12.33 -12.93
N GLU A 79 -9.83 11.79 -14.13
CA GLU A 79 -10.06 10.39 -14.49
C GLU A 79 -8.81 9.51 -14.37
N LYS A 80 -7.66 10.08 -14.02
CA LYS A 80 -6.41 9.36 -13.89
C LYS A 80 -6.02 9.15 -12.44
N ALA A 81 -5.55 7.96 -12.15
CA ALA A 81 -4.91 7.66 -10.88
C ALA A 81 -3.46 7.19 -11.12
N TYR A 82 -2.56 7.79 -10.38
CA TYR A 82 -1.14 7.44 -10.37
C TYR A 82 -0.85 6.76 -9.03
N VAL A 83 -0.56 5.46 -9.09
CA VAL A 83 -0.33 4.64 -7.91
C VAL A 83 1.16 4.40 -7.74
N LEU A 84 1.68 4.60 -6.54
CA LEU A 84 3.03 4.21 -6.18
C LEU A 84 3.01 3.05 -5.17
N ASN A 85 4.03 2.20 -5.22
CA ASN A 85 4.21 1.11 -4.28
C ASN A 85 5.66 0.94 -3.81
N VAL A 86 5.82 0.75 -2.48
CA VAL A 86 7.02 0.25 -1.80
C VAL A 86 6.57 -0.72 -0.73
N GLY A 87 6.93 -1.99 -0.84
CA GLY A 87 6.52 -3.05 0.09
C GLY A 87 5.46 -3.98 -0.48
N ASP A 88 4.67 -4.58 0.39
CA ASP A 88 3.63 -5.58 0.11
C ASP A 88 2.20 -5.11 0.45
N SER A 89 2.05 -3.85 0.85
CA SER A 89 0.75 -3.19 0.84
C SER A 89 0.25 -3.05 -0.60
N ARG A 90 -1.05 -3.20 -0.83
CA ARG A 90 -1.60 -3.40 -2.16
C ARG A 90 -2.58 -2.32 -2.59
N ALA A 91 -2.65 -2.10 -3.91
CA ALA A 91 -3.70 -1.35 -4.58
C ALA A 91 -4.47 -2.26 -5.53
N TYR A 92 -5.80 -2.12 -5.51
CA TYR A 92 -6.72 -2.85 -6.38
C TYR A 92 -7.64 -1.90 -7.10
N LEU A 93 -7.89 -2.17 -8.37
CA LEU A 93 -8.99 -1.60 -9.14
C LEU A 93 -10.13 -2.61 -9.16
N ILE A 94 -11.35 -2.17 -8.80
CA ILE A 94 -12.54 -3.03 -8.74
C ILE A 94 -13.62 -2.40 -9.59
N ARG A 95 -14.14 -3.19 -10.54
CA ARG A 95 -15.19 -2.82 -11.48
C ARG A 95 -16.32 -3.84 -11.48
N GLU A 96 -17.54 -3.41 -11.59
CA GLU A 96 -18.68 -4.32 -11.66
C GLU A 96 -18.59 -5.29 -12.85
N SER A 97 -18.11 -4.80 -14.01
CA SER A 97 -18.02 -5.58 -15.25
C SER A 97 -16.81 -6.50 -15.35
N GLU A 98 -15.71 -6.19 -14.65
CA GLU A 98 -14.41 -6.87 -14.80
C GLU A 98 -13.96 -7.56 -13.50
N GLY A 99 -14.61 -7.24 -12.37
CA GLY A 99 -14.22 -7.72 -11.06
C GLY A 99 -13.01 -6.97 -10.50
N ILE A 100 -12.16 -7.67 -9.77
CA ILE A 100 -10.98 -7.11 -9.09
C ILE A 100 -9.70 -7.36 -9.88
N GLN A 101 -8.89 -6.31 -10.01
CA GLN A 101 -7.54 -6.37 -10.56
C GLN A 101 -6.54 -5.83 -9.55
N ARG A 102 -5.57 -6.64 -9.12
CA ARG A 102 -4.43 -6.17 -8.34
C ARG A 102 -3.53 -5.32 -9.23
N ILE A 103 -3.31 -4.06 -8.86
CA ILE A 103 -2.51 -3.09 -9.60
C ILE A 103 -1.05 -3.18 -9.21
N THR A 104 -0.78 -3.25 -7.92
CA THR A 104 0.58 -3.30 -7.39
C THR A 104 1.12 -4.71 -7.37
N ARG A 105 2.45 -4.81 -7.45
CA ARG A 105 3.19 -6.04 -7.26
C ARG A 105 3.94 -5.96 -5.94
N ASP A 106 3.82 -7.01 -5.11
CA ASP A 106 4.45 -7.02 -3.81
C ASP A 106 5.98 -7.07 -3.92
N HIS A 107 6.66 -6.28 -3.14
CA HIS A 107 8.10 -6.40 -2.95
C HIS A 107 8.39 -7.43 -1.83
N SER A 108 8.17 -8.69 -2.13
CA SER A 108 8.34 -9.80 -1.19
C SER A 108 9.14 -10.95 -1.81
N VAL A 109 9.68 -11.81 -0.94
CA VAL A 109 10.40 -13.02 -1.37
C VAL A 109 9.49 -13.94 -2.17
N VAL A 110 8.26 -14.15 -1.71
CA VAL A 110 7.30 -15.04 -2.38
C VAL A 110 6.86 -14.51 -3.74
N GLU A 111 6.64 -13.22 -3.88
CA GLU A 111 6.30 -12.61 -5.17
C GLU A 111 7.46 -12.76 -6.18
N ALA A 112 8.70 -12.67 -5.72
CA ALA A 112 9.88 -12.93 -6.56
C ALA A 112 9.94 -14.39 -7.04
N LEU A 113 9.59 -15.36 -6.18
CA LEU A 113 9.51 -16.79 -6.54
C LEU A 113 8.38 -17.06 -7.54
N VAL A 114 7.20 -16.46 -7.31
CA VAL A 114 6.05 -16.58 -8.21
C VAL A 114 6.40 -16.06 -9.61
N SER A 115 7.03 -14.90 -9.69
CA SER A 115 7.37 -14.28 -10.98
C SER A 115 8.43 -15.04 -11.78
N ARG A 116 9.25 -15.87 -11.11
CA ARG A 116 10.20 -16.77 -11.77
C ARG A 116 9.58 -18.13 -12.12
N GLY A 117 8.30 -18.34 -11.78
CA GLY A 117 7.62 -19.62 -11.98
C GLY A 117 8.06 -20.73 -11.01
N GLU A 118 8.79 -20.37 -9.95
CA GLU A 118 9.28 -21.31 -8.93
C GLU A 118 8.21 -21.63 -7.86
N LEU A 119 7.16 -20.80 -7.77
CA LEU A 119 6.07 -20.94 -6.82
C LEU A 119 4.75 -20.54 -7.49
N SER A 120 3.65 -21.25 -7.20
CA SER A 120 2.32 -20.81 -7.63
C SER A 120 1.79 -19.69 -6.72
N GLN A 121 0.87 -18.85 -7.23
CA GLN A 121 0.19 -17.82 -6.43
C GLN A 121 -0.52 -18.42 -5.20
N GLU A 122 -1.15 -19.57 -5.37
CA GLU A 122 -1.84 -20.26 -4.29
C GLU A 122 -0.86 -20.74 -3.21
N ALA A 123 0.26 -21.36 -3.60
CA ALA A 123 1.27 -21.81 -2.66
C ALA A 123 1.98 -20.64 -1.94
N ALA A 124 2.10 -19.47 -2.57
CA ALA A 124 2.70 -18.28 -1.97
C ALA A 124 1.94 -17.81 -0.72
N ARG A 125 0.61 -17.97 -0.68
CA ARG A 125 -0.22 -17.57 0.47
C ARG A 125 0.11 -18.34 1.77
N PHE A 126 0.61 -19.57 1.63
CA PHE A 126 0.94 -20.46 2.76
C PHE A 126 2.45 -20.62 2.97
N HIS A 127 3.26 -19.93 2.18
CA HIS A 127 4.71 -20.06 2.26
C HIS A 127 5.25 -19.51 3.60
N PRO A 128 6.23 -20.18 4.26
CA PRO A 128 6.79 -19.71 5.54
C PRO A 128 7.38 -18.30 5.51
N GLN A 129 7.84 -17.85 4.35
CA GLN A 129 8.44 -16.53 4.14
C GLN A 129 7.48 -15.54 3.47
N LYS A 130 6.16 -15.74 3.54
CA LYS A 130 5.18 -14.88 2.87
C LYS A 130 5.22 -13.42 3.34
N ASN A 131 5.60 -13.19 4.59
CA ASN A 131 5.70 -11.83 5.18
C ASN A 131 7.11 -11.23 5.06
N LEU A 132 8.05 -11.88 4.33
CA LEU A 132 9.38 -11.31 4.11
C LEU A 132 9.36 -10.35 2.94
N ILE A 133 9.35 -9.05 3.26
CA ILE A 133 9.47 -8.00 2.26
C ILE A 133 10.93 -7.77 1.86
N THR A 134 11.12 -7.38 0.62
CA THR A 134 12.44 -7.11 0.02
C THR A 134 12.72 -5.63 -0.19
N ARG A 135 11.71 -4.77 0.09
CA ARG A 135 11.81 -3.33 -0.06
C ARG A 135 10.86 -2.62 0.92
N ALA A 136 11.40 -1.63 1.65
CA ALA A 136 10.66 -0.80 2.59
C ALA A 136 11.28 0.59 2.68
N LEU A 137 10.50 1.60 3.04
CA LEU A 137 10.99 2.93 3.41
C LEU A 137 11.79 2.82 4.71
N GLY A 138 12.91 3.51 4.78
CA GLY A 138 13.76 3.58 5.96
C GLY A 138 14.75 2.42 6.11
N ALA A 139 14.66 1.36 5.31
CA ALA A 139 15.60 0.23 5.34
C ALA A 139 16.98 0.61 4.76
N GLU A 140 17.00 1.43 3.73
CA GLU A 140 18.19 1.90 3.05
C GLU A 140 18.14 3.41 2.80
N ALA A 141 19.31 4.03 2.58
CA ALA A 141 19.41 5.47 2.32
C ALA A 141 18.66 5.91 1.05
N ARG A 142 18.45 5.01 0.10
CA ARG A 142 17.66 5.22 -1.12
C ARG A 142 16.68 4.09 -1.30
N VAL A 143 15.52 4.42 -1.82
CA VAL A 143 14.47 3.45 -2.13
C VAL A 143 14.01 3.62 -3.58
N LYS A 144 13.71 2.52 -4.24
CA LYS A 144 13.05 2.52 -5.55
C LYS A 144 11.57 2.24 -5.34
N CYS A 145 10.69 3.11 -5.78
CA CYS A 145 9.25 2.84 -5.85
C CYS A 145 8.86 2.31 -7.23
N ASP A 146 7.79 1.54 -7.29
CA ASP A 146 7.11 1.19 -8.54
C ASP A 146 5.94 2.14 -8.73
N LEU A 147 5.68 2.54 -9.99
CA LEU A 147 4.64 3.48 -10.38
C LEU A 147 3.72 2.83 -11.42
N TYR A 148 2.41 3.07 -11.28
CA TYR A 148 1.37 2.52 -12.15
C TYR A 148 0.37 3.61 -12.51
N ASP A 149 -0.08 3.60 -13.77
CA ASP A 149 -1.07 4.54 -14.29
C ASP A 149 -2.39 3.82 -14.53
N LEU A 150 -3.47 4.41 -14.07
CA LEU A 150 -4.82 3.89 -14.23
C LEU A 150 -5.73 4.97 -14.79
N THR A 151 -6.76 4.53 -15.50
CA THR A 151 -7.93 5.36 -15.80
C THR A 151 -9.09 4.87 -14.94
N LEU A 152 -9.67 5.77 -14.15
CA LEU A 152 -10.84 5.51 -13.34
C LEU A 152 -12.10 5.96 -14.07
N LEU A 153 -13.02 5.04 -14.29
CA LEU A 153 -14.33 5.30 -14.88
C LEU A 153 -15.36 5.55 -13.77
N PRO A 154 -16.46 6.27 -14.05
CA PRO A 154 -17.57 6.38 -13.09
C PRO A 154 -18.05 5.00 -12.63
N GLY A 155 -18.13 4.79 -11.32
CA GLY A 155 -18.47 3.51 -10.70
C GLY A 155 -17.29 2.61 -10.35
N ASP A 156 -16.06 2.95 -10.78
CA ASP A 156 -14.86 2.21 -10.37
C ASP A 156 -14.54 2.46 -8.90
N PHE A 157 -13.98 1.44 -8.27
CA PHE A 157 -13.40 1.54 -6.94
C PHE A 157 -11.89 1.36 -6.98
N LEU A 158 -11.17 2.20 -6.26
CA LEU A 158 -9.74 2.06 -5.97
C LEU A 158 -9.57 1.75 -4.49
N LEU A 159 -9.10 0.54 -4.18
CA LEU A 159 -8.86 0.09 -2.81
C LEU A 159 -7.37 0.01 -2.55
N LEU A 160 -6.92 0.60 -1.44
CA LEU A 160 -5.57 0.48 -0.91
C LEU A 160 -5.64 -0.24 0.43
N CYS A 161 -4.78 -1.21 0.67
CA CYS A 161 -4.77 -1.93 1.94
C CYS A 161 -3.37 -2.39 2.36
N SER A 162 -3.20 -2.60 3.69
CA SER A 162 -2.06 -3.34 4.24
C SER A 162 -2.27 -4.85 4.05
N ASP A 163 -1.20 -5.61 4.27
CA ASP A 163 -1.20 -7.07 4.18
C ASP A 163 -2.13 -7.72 5.22
N GLY A 164 -2.40 -7.06 6.34
CA GLY A 164 -3.38 -7.49 7.33
C GLY A 164 -4.78 -7.73 6.75
N LEU A 165 -5.18 -7.06 5.66
CA LEU A 165 -6.39 -7.38 4.92
C LEU A 165 -6.15 -8.56 3.95
N SER A 166 -5.19 -8.42 3.05
CA SER A 166 -4.98 -9.36 1.94
C SER A 166 -4.43 -10.73 2.38
N ASN A 167 -3.91 -10.84 3.61
CA ASN A 167 -3.59 -12.11 4.25
C ASN A 167 -4.82 -12.84 4.80
N GLN A 168 -5.93 -12.12 5.10
CA GLN A 168 -7.15 -12.67 5.68
C GLN A 168 -8.26 -12.89 4.66
N MET A 169 -8.25 -12.14 3.56
CA MET A 169 -9.26 -12.22 2.51
C MET A 169 -8.59 -12.45 1.17
N ASP A 170 -9.22 -13.24 0.32
CA ASP A 170 -8.79 -13.35 -1.07
C ASP A 170 -9.37 -12.22 -1.93
N ASP A 171 -8.83 -12.07 -3.14
CA ASP A 171 -9.22 -10.99 -4.03
C ASP A 171 -10.72 -11.05 -4.40
N GLN A 172 -11.29 -12.26 -4.54
CA GLN A 172 -12.71 -12.44 -4.87
C GLN A 172 -13.62 -12.04 -3.71
N GLU A 173 -13.23 -12.36 -2.48
CA GLU A 173 -13.96 -11.96 -1.27
C GLU A 173 -13.93 -10.44 -1.10
N ILE A 174 -12.77 -9.81 -1.32
CA ILE A 174 -12.63 -8.34 -1.29
C ILE A 174 -13.55 -7.72 -2.36
N SER A 175 -13.53 -8.24 -3.59
CA SER A 175 -14.37 -7.78 -4.69
C SER A 175 -15.85 -7.88 -4.36
N TYR A 176 -16.27 -9.04 -3.85
CA TYR A 176 -17.67 -9.27 -3.47
C TYR A 176 -18.14 -8.28 -2.41
N GLU A 177 -17.33 -8.06 -1.37
CA GLU A 177 -17.67 -7.15 -0.28
C GLU A 177 -17.77 -5.69 -0.73
N VAL A 178 -16.88 -5.27 -1.64
CA VAL A 178 -16.91 -3.90 -2.21
C VAL A 178 -18.12 -3.70 -3.10
N LEU A 179 -18.45 -4.66 -3.97
CA LEU A 179 -19.51 -4.51 -4.97
C LEU A 179 -20.91 -4.85 -4.42
N HIS A 180 -21.01 -5.81 -3.49
CA HIS A 180 -22.29 -6.40 -3.10
C HIS A 180 -22.52 -6.45 -1.58
N GLY A 181 -21.54 -6.15 -0.75
CA GLY A 181 -21.65 -6.27 0.71
C GLY A 181 -22.54 -5.22 1.38
N GLY A 182 -22.98 -4.18 0.66
CA GLY A 182 -23.84 -3.11 1.18
C GLY A 182 -23.35 -1.71 0.83
N PRO A 183 -23.75 -0.67 1.59
CA PRO A 183 -23.38 0.71 1.31
C PRO A 183 -21.86 0.94 1.29
N THR A 184 -21.38 1.75 0.34
CA THR A 184 -19.95 2.07 0.17
C THR A 184 -19.36 2.74 1.42
N GLU A 185 -20.15 3.59 2.09
CA GLU A 185 -19.73 4.33 3.28
C GLU A 185 -19.31 3.43 4.45
N THR A 186 -19.85 2.23 4.53
CA THR A 186 -19.54 1.24 5.58
C THR A 186 -18.62 0.11 5.08
N CYS A 187 -18.20 0.14 3.83
CA CYS A 187 -17.42 -0.93 3.21
C CYS A 187 -16.08 -1.17 3.94
N CYS A 188 -15.33 -0.11 4.26
CA CYS A 188 -14.06 -0.25 5.00
C CYS A 188 -14.26 -0.89 6.38
N GLU A 189 -15.36 -0.56 7.09
CA GLU A 189 -15.68 -1.16 8.38
C GLU A 189 -16.00 -2.65 8.25
N ARG A 190 -16.76 -3.04 7.22
CA ARG A 190 -17.08 -4.45 6.97
C ARG A 190 -15.83 -5.27 6.64
N LEU A 191 -14.97 -4.77 5.75
CA LEU A 191 -13.68 -5.40 5.42
C LEU A 191 -12.82 -5.58 6.68
N LEU A 192 -12.74 -4.55 7.53
CA LEU A 192 -12.02 -4.62 8.79
C LEU A 192 -12.63 -5.68 9.73
N GLN A 193 -13.95 -5.70 9.90
CA GLN A 193 -14.64 -6.66 10.76
C GLN A 193 -14.44 -8.10 10.28
N LEU A 194 -14.48 -8.34 8.96
CA LEU A 194 -14.22 -9.65 8.37
C LEU A 194 -12.78 -10.10 8.64
N ALA A 195 -11.79 -9.24 8.41
CA ALA A 195 -10.39 -9.57 8.71
C ALA A 195 -10.21 -9.88 10.20
N MET A 196 -10.78 -9.07 11.10
CA MET A 196 -10.73 -9.29 12.55
C MET A 196 -11.41 -10.60 12.97
N SER A 197 -12.55 -10.95 12.39
CA SER A 197 -13.26 -12.21 12.68
C SER A 197 -12.45 -13.46 12.32
N ARG A 198 -11.49 -13.34 11.42
CA ARG A 198 -10.55 -14.38 10.99
C ARG A 198 -9.24 -14.39 11.80
N GLY A 199 -9.18 -13.60 12.85
CA GLY A 199 -8.06 -13.59 13.81
C GLY A 199 -7.01 -12.52 13.56
N ALA A 200 -7.11 -11.75 12.47
CA ALA A 200 -6.22 -10.62 12.09
C ALA A 200 -4.95 -10.50 12.98
N PRO A 201 -3.89 -11.28 12.71
CA PRO A 201 -2.70 -11.30 13.58
C PRO A 201 -1.87 -10.01 13.47
N ASP A 202 -2.24 -9.13 12.55
CA ASP A 202 -1.57 -7.88 12.25
C ASP A 202 -2.56 -6.70 12.13
N ASN A 203 -2.02 -5.48 12.07
CA ASN A 203 -2.81 -4.28 11.87
C ASN A 203 -3.46 -4.28 10.47
N VAL A 204 -4.73 -3.93 10.42
CA VAL A 204 -5.49 -3.83 9.17
C VAL A 204 -5.79 -2.38 8.87
N THR A 205 -5.30 -1.90 7.74
CA THR A 205 -5.62 -0.56 7.22
C THR A 205 -6.23 -0.68 5.84
N VAL A 206 -7.36 0.00 5.63
CA VAL A 206 -8.08 0.02 4.35
C VAL A 206 -8.48 1.44 4.00
N VAL A 207 -8.29 1.80 2.75
CA VAL A 207 -8.78 3.05 2.15
C VAL A 207 -9.51 2.69 0.87
N LEU A 208 -10.75 3.12 0.73
CA LEU A 208 -11.58 2.93 -0.47
C LEU A 208 -11.95 4.29 -1.06
N LEU A 209 -11.75 4.44 -2.36
CA LEU A 209 -12.22 5.56 -3.16
C LEU A 209 -13.18 5.01 -4.20
N GLN A 210 -14.34 5.64 -4.34
CA GLN A 210 -15.28 5.43 -5.45
C GLN A 210 -15.22 6.64 -6.39
N LYS A 211 -15.13 6.36 -7.69
CA LYS A 211 -15.15 7.39 -8.74
C LYS A 211 -16.57 7.78 -9.12
#